data_6f23cac0cffc202915a6583331d099e0
#
_entry.id   6f23cac0cffc202915a6583331d099e0
#
_cell.length_a   1.000
_cell.length_b   1.000
_cell.length_c   1.000
_cell.angle_alpha   90.00
_cell.angle_beta   90.00
_cell.angle_gamma   90.00
#
_symmetry.space_group_name_H-M   'P 1'
#
loop_
_entity.id
_entity.type
_entity.pdbx_description
1 polymer ?
#
loop_
_entity_poly.entity_id
_entity_poly.type
_entity_poly.pdbx_seq_one_letter_code
_entity_poly.pdbx_strand_id
1 'polypeptide(L)'
;MAAARPPRDPSSDADTGRSSGIAGIAPAAPLSRAAQAIAGDYLRRILTARVYDVAVETPLEPAKNLSRRLANQVLLKREDTQSVFSFKLRGAYNKMINLAPEALQRGVICASAGNHAQGVALGAKRLGVRSVIVMPVTTPKLKIDAVHALGGEVVLHGDSYSDAYGHALKIEQDEGLTFVHPFDDPDVIAGQGTVAMEVLRQHQGPIDAVFVAIGGGGLISGVAAYIKALRPEVKVIGVQAADSDAMIQSVRKGKRVTLTDVGLFADGTAVKLVGAETFRITRALVDEFMTVDTDAACAAIKDVFQDTRSILEPAGALGVAAIKQYVETHKLKGKTFVAVTCGANMNFDRLRFVAERAEFGEQREALFAVTVPEERGSFRRFCELIGPPGSAPRQVTEFNYRISHADKAHVFVGVSIARRDEAEKIARHFERHGFPTANLTGDELAKEHVRHMVGGRSSLAEGERLFRFEFPERPGALMRFLNSMHPDWNITLFHYRNQGADYGRILVGLVVPEKDDKALATFLATLAFPWVEETDNPVYKLFLS
;
A
#
# COMPACT_ATOMS: atom_id res chain seq x y z
N MET A 1 57.31 10.26 65.11
CA MET A 1 56.28 11.28 65.08
C MET A 1 55.74 11.36 63.63
N ALA A 2 54.62 10.71 63.41
CA ALA A 2 54.00 10.67 62.11
C ALA A 2 52.74 11.56 62.14
N ALA A 3 52.67 12.55 61.28
CA ALA A 3 51.56 13.49 61.15
C ALA A 3 50.40 12.84 60.38
N ALA A 4 49.19 12.89 60.97
CA ALA A 4 47.95 12.38 60.42
C ALA A 4 47.46 13.28 59.28
N ARG A 5 46.96 12.67 58.19
CA ARG A 5 46.22 13.34 57.12
C ARG A 5 44.73 13.52 57.50
N PRO A 6 44.10 14.64 57.12
CA PRO A 6 42.68 14.87 57.38
C PRO A 6 41.78 14.03 56.42
N PRO A 7 40.50 13.79 56.79
CA PRO A 7 39.57 12.96 56.00
C PRO A 7 39.08 13.68 54.75
N ARG A 8 38.86 12.92 53.64
CA ARG A 8 38.29 13.42 52.38
C ARG A 8 36.78 13.63 52.52
N ASP A 9 36.31 14.75 52.00
CA ASP A 9 34.93 15.15 51.84
C ASP A 9 34.23 14.28 50.74
N PRO A 10 33.03 13.69 50.99
CA PRO A 10 32.31 12.86 50.01
C PRO A 10 31.25 13.65 49.21
N SER A 11 31.61 14.77 48.60
CA SER A 11 30.68 15.56 47.79
C SER A 11 31.29 16.05 46.48
N SER A 12 31.67 15.11 45.57
CA SER A 12 31.95 15.47 44.18
C SER A 12 31.92 14.24 43.25
N ASP A 13 30.86 13.47 43.29
CA ASP A 13 30.48 12.62 42.13
C ASP A 13 29.44 13.37 41.32
N ALA A 14 29.94 14.23 40.43
CA ALA A 14 29.13 14.80 39.37
C ALA A 14 28.76 13.66 38.41
N ASP A 15 27.50 13.30 38.48
CA ASP A 15 26.79 12.44 37.56
C ASP A 15 26.98 12.98 36.12
N THR A 16 27.95 12.42 35.39
CA THR A 16 28.05 12.63 33.93
C THR A 16 26.95 11.82 33.30
N GLY A 17 25.79 12.46 33.15
CA GLY A 17 24.66 11.96 32.40
C GLY A 17 25.12 11.45 31.04
N ARG A 18 25.14 10.12 30.86
CA ARG A 18 25.18 9.49 29.56
C ARG A 18 23.92 9.90 28.81
N SER A 19 24.05 10.91 27.94
CA SER A 19 23.06 11.18 26.92
C SER A 19 22.89 9.88 26.12
N SER A 20 21.73 9.25 26.24
CA SER A 20 21.32 8.17 25.34
C SER A 20 21.36 8.74 23.92
N GLY A 21 22.41 8.42 23.18
CA GLY A 21 22.60 8.88 21.81
C GLY A 21 21.38 8.45 20.99
N ILE A 22 20.62 9.45 20.53
CA ILE A 22 19.61 9.26 19.49
C ILE A 22 20.37 8.72 18.28
N ALA A 23 20.03 7.50 17.83
CA ALA A 23 20.64 6.90 16.66
C ALA A 23 20.44 7.85 15.48
N GLY A 24 21.49 8.52 15.04
CA GLY A 24 21.46 9.48 13.94
C GLY A 24 21.52 8.74 12.61
N ILE A 25 20.87 9.28 11.59
CA ILE A 25 21.10 8.87 10.21
C ILE A 25 22.56 9.21 9.89
N ALA A 26 23.35 8.23 9.42
CA ALA A 26 24.68 8.51 8.95
C ALA A 26 24.62 9.51 7.78
N PRO A 27 25.46 10.56 7.73
CA PRO A 27 25.43 11.53 6.65
C PRO A 27 25.66 10.85 5.30
N ALA A 28 25.12 11.47 4.22
CA ALA A 28 25.37 10.99 2.86
C ALA A 28 26.89 11.01 2.56
N ALA A 29 27.37 9.99 1.85
CA ALA A 29 28.77 9.92 1.48
C ALA A 29 29.15 11.06 0.49
N PRO A 30 30.38 11.60 0.54
CA PRO A 30 30.83 12.58 -0.43
C PRO A 30 30.74 12.05 -1.87
N LEU A 31 30.22 12.88 -2.77
CA LEU A 31 30.09 12.50 -4.18
C LEU A 31 31.46 12.37 -4.84
N SER A 32 31.64 11.33 -5.64
CA SER A 32 32.80 11.22 -6.55
C SER A 32 32.78 12.35 -7.61
N ARG A 33 33.94 12.66 -8.22
CA ARG A 33 34.00 13.65 -9.32
C ARG A 33 33.05 13.31 -10.48
N ALA A 34 32.92 12.02 -10.80
CA ALA A 34 31.99 11.57 -11.85
C ALA A 34 30.53 11.81 -11.47
N ALA A 35 30.15 11.53 -10.22
CA ALA A 35 28.83 11.82 -9.70
C ALA A 35 28.52 13.33 -9.69
N GLN A 36 29.46 14.16 -9.28
CA GLN A 36 29.34 15.63 -9.35
C GLN A 36 29.12 16.14 -10.77
N ALA A 37 29.86 15.58 -11.76
CA ALA A 37 29.68 15.95 -13.16
C ALA A 37 28.29 15.58 -13.68
N ILE A 38 27.77 14.40 -13.32
CA ILE A 38 26.40 13.98 -13.66
C ILE A 38 25.39 14.94 -13.03
N ALA A 39 25.50 15.21 -11.74
CA ALA A 39 24.57 16.10 -11.02
C ALA A 39 24.60 17.51 -11.62
N GLY A 40 25.78 18.06 -11.97
CA GLY A 40 25.93 19.38 -12.58
C GLY A 40 25.34 19.49 -14.00
N ASP A 41 25.48 18.44 -14.84
CA ASP A 41 24.84 18.41 -16.18
C ASP A 41 23.33 18.43 -16.07
N TYR A 42 22.76 17.54 -15.24
CA TYR A 42 21.32 17.50 -15.05
C TYR A 42 20.77 18.71 -14.31
N LEU A 43 21.50 19.34 -13.39
CA LEU A 43 21.07 20.60 -12.77
C LEU A 43 20.75 21.65 -13.83
N ARG A 44 21.65 21.85 -14.81
CA ARG A 44 21.42 22.81 -15.90
C ARG A 44 20.18 22.46 -16.71
N ARG A 45 20.01 21.19 -17.09
CA ARG A 45 18.84 20.70 -17.85
C ARG A 45 17.52 20.91 -17.06
N ILE A 46 17.52 20.67 -15.75
CA ILE A 46 16.36 20.84 -14.87
C ILE A 46 15.99 22.31 -14.73
N LEU A 47 16.98 23.20 -14.54
CA LEU A 47 16.75 24.64 -14.42
C LEU A 47 16.19 25.27 -15.70
N THR A 48 16.44 24.66 -16.86
CA THR A 48 15.93 25.12 -18.17
C THR A 48 14.71 24.32 -18.64
N ALA A 49 14.25 23.33 -17.87
CA ALA A 49 13.12 22.50 -18.24
C ALA A 49 11.81 23.30 -18.31
N ARG A 50 11.06 23.07 -19.37
CA ARG A 50 9.76 23.70 -19.61
C ARG A 50 8.65 22.72 -19.25
N VAL A 51 8.12 22.82 -18.03
CA VAL A 51 7.04 21.91 -17.56
C VAL A 51 5.75 22.66 -17.20
N TYR A 52 5.86 23.93 -16.81
CA TYR A 52 4.76 24.70 -16.25
C TYR A 52 3.71 25.18 -17.27
N ASP A 53 3.90 24.88 -18.54
CA ASP A 53 2.87 25.04 -19.58
C ASP A 53 1.72 24.02 -19.39
N VAL A 54 1.99 22.89 -18.71
CA VAL A 54 1.03 21.78 -18.46
C VAL A 54 0.99 21.33 -17.00
N ALA A 55 2.10 21.43 -16.28
CA ALA A 55 2.21 21.08 -14.87
C ALA A 55 1.90 22.27 -13.98
N VAL A 56 1.35 22.00 -12.81
CA VAL A 56 1.29 22.99 -11.72
C VAL A 56 2.40 22.73 -10.73
N GLU A 57 2.85 23.77 -10.02
CA GLU A 57 3.67 23.58 -8.83
C GLU A 57 2.80 22.96 -7.74
N THR A 58 3.04 21.69 -7.47
CA THR A 58 2.25 20.96 -6.49
C THR A 58 2.70 21.30 -5.06
N PRO A 59 1.80 21.24 -4.06
CA PRO A 59 2.19 21.56 -2.70
C PRO A 59 3.12 20.50 -2.09
N LEU A 60 3.94 20.94 -1.14
CA LEU A 60 4.66 20.08 -0.19
C LEU A 60 3.93 20.16 1.16
N GLU A 61 3.12 19.17 1.47
CA GLU A 61 2.19 19.19 2.59
C GLU A 61 2.66 18.29 3.75
N PRO A 62 2.47 18.71 5.02
CA PRO A 62 2.73 17.84 6.16
C PRO A 62 1.64 16.76 6.31
N ALA A 63 2.05 15.50 6.37
CA ALA A 63 1.19 14.39 6.80
C ALA A 63 1.08 14.40 8.34
N LYS A 64 0.11 15.14 8.88
CA LYS A 64 0.03 15.48 10.32
C LYS A 64 -0.14 14.27 11.23
N ASN A 65 -1.05 13.35 10.89
CA ASN A 65 -1.32 12.16 11.69
C ASN A 65 -0.14 11.18 11.62
N LEU A 66 0.39 10.96 10.41
CA LEU A 66 1.55 10.10 10.20
C LEU A 66 2.79 10.67 10.91
N SER A 67 3.04 11.98 10.82
CA SER A 67 4.15 12.65 11.51
C SER A 67 4.08 12.45 13.04
N ARG A 68 2.90 12.63 13.62
CA ARG A 68 2.69 12.43 15.06
C ARG A 68 2.94 10.97 15.46
N ARG A 69 2.41 10.01 14.69
CA ARG A 69 2.56 8.58 14.97
C ARG A 69 4.02 8.12 14.89
N LEU A 70 4.78 8.65 13.94
CA LEU A 70 6.19 8.31 13.75
C LEU A 70 7.16 9.15 14.61
N ALA A 71 6.66 10.16 15.33
CA ALA A 71 7.48 11.16 16.05
C ALA A 71 8.57 11.81 15.16
N ASN A 72 8.25 12.07 13.88
CA ASN A 72 9.08 12.67 12.86
C ASN A 72 8.24 13.65 12.03
N GLN A 73 8.86 14.53 11.26
CA GLN A 73 8.17 15.35 10.27
C GLN A 73 8.13 14.60 8.92
N VAL A 74 6.94 14.26 8.45
CA VAL A 74 6.72 13.65 7.14
C VAL A 74 6.02 14.66 6.24
N LEU A 75 6.66 14.98 5.12
CA LEU A 75 6.17 15.90 4.10
C LEU A 75 5.84 15.12 2.82
N LEU A 76 4.70 15.41 2.21
CA LEU A 76 4.22 14.78 0.99
C LEU A 76 4.34 15.76 -0.17
N LYS A 77 5.15 15.43 -1.17
CA LYS A 77 5.18 16.16 -2.45
C LYS A 77 4.07 15.63 -3.35
N ARG A 78 3.02 16.42 -3.52
CA ARG A 78 1.69 16.02 -3.99
C ARG A 78 1.58 15.97 -5.53
N GLU A 79 2.41 15.15 -6.18
CA GLU A 79 2.31 14.97 -7.66
C GLU A 79 1.03 14.23 -8.10
N ASP A 80 0.33 13.59 -7.17
CA ASP A 80 -1.00 13.03 -7.34
C ASP A 80 -2.09 14.08 -7.62
N THR A 81 -1.84 15.37 -7.34
CA THR A 81 -2.77 16.48 -7.59
C THR A 81 -2.58 17.18 -8.93
N GLN A 82 -1.67 16.71 -9.77
CA GLN A 82 -1.54 17.18 -11.15
C GLN A 82 -2.83 16.94 -11.95
N SER A 83 -3.05 17.68 -13.03
CA SER A 83 -4.26 17.60 -13.87
C SER A 83 -4.52 16.20 -14.47
N VAL A 84 -3.48 15.40 -14.63
CA VAL A 84 -3.56 13.97 -15.05
C VAL A 84 -3.17 13.03 -13.90
N PHE A 85 -3.28 13.48 -12.67
CA PHE A 85 -3.08 12.72 -11.44
C PHE A 85 -1.73 12.02 -11.32
N SER A 86 -0.66 12.55 -11.95
CA SER A 86 0.70 12.02 -11.81
C SER A 86 1.77 12.98 -12.34
N PHE A 87 3.02 12.81 -11.89
CA PHE A 87 4.18 13.60 -12.31
C PHE A 87 4.57 13.43 -13.78
N LYS A 88 4.08 12.39 -14.46
CA LYS A 88 4.55 11.98 -15.80
C LYS A 88 4.41 13.06 -16.87
N LEU A 89 3.44 13.96 -16.75
CA LEU A 89 3.24 15.07 -17.68
C LEU A 89 4.49 15.97 -17.77
N ARG A 90 5.25 16.13 -16.67
CA ARG A 90 6.43 17.02 -16.62
C ARG A 90 7.50 16.60 -17.65
N GLY A 91 7.94 15.35 -17.55
CA GLY A 91 8.97 14.83 -18.45
C GLY A 91 8.46 14.64 -19.87
N ALA A 92 7.23 14.15 -20.05
CA ALA A 92 6.63 13.99 -21.37
C ALA A 92 6.56 15.32 -22.11
N TYR A 93 6.06 16.37 -21.46
CA TYR A 93 5.97 17.70 -22.07
C TYR A 93 7.36 18.30 -22.32
N ASN A 94 8.29 18.22 -21.36
CA ASN A 94 9.65 18.76 -21.53
C ASN A 94 10.38 18.11 -22.71
N LYS A 95 10.19 16.82 -22.93
CA LYS A 95 10.72 16.13 -24.13
C LYS A 95 10.12 16.71 -25.41
N MET A 96 8.80 16.81 -25.49
CA MET A 96 8.11 17.24 -26.70
C MET A 96 8.43 18.68 -27.08
N ILE A 97 8.45 19.61 -26.12
CA ILE A 97 8.73 21.03 -26.40
C ILE A 97 10.16 21.31 -26.86
N ASN A 98 11.09 20.38 -26.57
CA ASN A 98 12.49 20.44 -26.98
C ASN A 98 12.77 19.75 -28.32
N LEU A 99 11.75 19.16 -28.97
CA LEU A 99 11.89 18.60 -30.30
C LEU A 99 12.07 19.70 -31.37
N ALA A 100 12.82 19.37 -32.42
CA ALA A 100 12.87 20.23 -33.60
C ALA A 100 11.45 20.42 -34.17
N PRO A 101 11.12 21.63 -34.68
CA PRO A 101 9.77 21.94 -35.16
C PRO A 101 9.22 20.90 -36.17
N GLU A 102 10.06 20.43 -37.07
CA GLU A 102 9.68 19.45 -38.11
C GLU A 102 9.36 18.07 -37.51
N ALA A 103 10.10 17.67 -36.47
CA ALA A 103 9.87 16.43 -35.75
C ALA A 103 8.56 16.52 -34.94
N LEU A 104 8.34 17.64 -34.27
CA LEU A 104 7.12 17.91 -33.51
C LEU A 104 5.86 17.95 -34.41
N GLN A 105 5.95 18.55 -35.59
CA GLN A 105 4.85 18.61 -36.56
C GLN A 105 4.42 17.22 -37.07
N ARG A 106 5.35 16.27 -37.22
CA ARG A 106 4.99 14.89 -37.58
C ARG A 106 4.18 14.20 -36.49
N GLY A 107 4.34 14.62 -35.26
CA GLY A 107 3.65 14.07 -34.11
C GLY A 107 4.55 13.16 -33.26
N VAL A 108 3.96 12.67 -32.17
CA VAL A 108 4.66 11.86 -31.18
C VAL A 108 3.97 10.52 -30.95
N ILE A 109 4.72 9.54 -30.47
CA ILE A 109 4.21 8.22 -30.15
C ILE A 109 4.78 7.73 -28.81
N CYS A 110 4.02 6.95 -28.07
CA CYS A 110 4.52 6.20 -26.94
C CYS A 110 3.80 4.85 -26.77
N ALA A 111 4.41 3.94 -26.01
CA ALA A 111 3.78 2.72 -25.53
C ALA A 111 3.51 2.88 -24.03
N SER A 112 2.25 2.96 -23.64
CA SER A 112 1.85 3.04 -22.21
C SER A 112 0.35 2.95 -22.06
N ALA A 113 -0.13 2.20 -21.06
CA ALA A 113 -1.53 2.12 -20.69
C ALA A 113 -1.86 2.94 -19.41
N GLY A 114 -0.96 3.79 -18.92
CA GLY A 114 -1.11 4.47 -17.63
C GLY A 114 -0.71 5.95 -17.65
N ASN A 115 -0.02 6.38 -16.61
CA ASN A 115 0.35 7.77 -16.34
C ASN A 115 1.11 8.45 -17.49
N HIS A 116 2.01 7.69 -18.16
CA HIS A 116 2.79 8.27 -19.27
C HIS A 116 1.93 8.53 -20.51
N ALA A 117 0.99 7.64 -20.82
CA ALA A 117 0.03 7.83 -21.90
C ALA A 117 -0.74 9.15 -21.77
N GLN A 118 -1.28 9.40 -20.58
CA GLN A 118 -2.01 10.65 -20.27
C GLN A 118 -1.08 11.87 -20.32
N GLY A 119 0.16 11.74 -19.82
CA GLY A 119 1.14 12.82 -19.89
C GLY A 119 1.51 13.21 -21.33
N VAL A 120 1.70 12.21 -22.22
CA VAL A 120 1.97 12.46 -23.64
C VAL A 120 0.77 13.06 -24.36
N ALA A 121 -0.43 12.50 -24.14
CA ALA A 121 -1.65 13.00 -24.77
C ALA A 121 -1.96 14.45 -24.34
N LEU A 122 -1.83 14.79 -23.04
CA LEU A 122 -1.99 16.15 -22.55
C LEU A 122 -0.98 17.11 -23.16
N GLY A 123 0.31 16.72 -23.21
CA GLY A 123 1.35 17.55 -23.77
C GLY A 123 1.14 17.80 -25.26
N ALA A 124 0.78 16.77 -26.02
CA ALA A 124 0.48 16.87 -27.45
C ALA A 124 -0.75 17.80 -27.69
N LYS A 125 -1.81 17.66 -26.90
CA LYS A 125 -2.97 18.57 -26.93
C LYS A 125 -2.55 20.01 -26.71
N ARG A 126 -1.67 20.27 -25.72
CA ARG A 126 -1.16 21.62 -25.43
C ARG A 126 -0.35 22.21 -26.57
N LEU A 127 0.42 21.38 -27.27
CA LEU A 127 1.26 21.78 -28.39
C LEU A 127 0.51 21.80 -29.73
N GLY A 128 -0.72 21.31 -29.79
CA GLY A 128 -1.51 21.22 -31.02
C GLY A 128 -0.99 20.19 -32.01
N VAL A 129 -0.36 19.10 -31.53
CA VAL A 129 0.25 18.06 -32.38
C VAL A 129 -0.43 16.70 -32.17
N ARG A 130 -0.29 15.83 -33.18
CA ARG A 130 -0.78 14.45 -33.14
C ARG A 130 -0.03 13.63 -32.10
N SER A 131 -0.74 12.80 -31.32
CA SER A 131 -0.14 11.78 -30.44
C SER A 131 -0.76 10.42 -30.65
N VAL A 132 0.08 9.41 -30.86
CA VAL A 132 -0.30 8.00 -30.98
C VAL A 132 0.10 7.27 -29.72
N ILE A 133 -0.84 6.59 -29.08
CA ILE A 133 -0.64 5.91 -27.80
C ILE A 133 -0.92 4.42 -28.02
N VAL A 134 0.12 3.61 -28.03
CA VAL A 134 -0.02 2.16 -28.21
C VAL A 134 -0.20 1.49 -26.86
N MET A 135 -1.27 0.68 -26.73
CA MET A 135 -1.65 -0.01 -25.49
C MET A 135 -1.90 -1.49 -25.77
N PRO A 136 -1.66 -2.38 -24.79
CA PRO A 136 -2.14 -3.77 -24.87
C PRO A 136 -3.67 -3.83 -24.99
N VAL A 137 -4.19 -4.85 -25.67
CA VAL A 137 -5.64 -5.08 -25.81
C VAL A 137 -6.33 -5.36 -24.47
N THR A 138 -5.56 -5.77 -23.46
CA THR A 138 -6.01 -6.00 -22.09
C THR A 138 -6.21 -4.73 -21.28
N THR A 139 -5.93 -3.55 -21.85
CA THR A 139 -6.03 -2.26 -21.15
C THR A 139 -7.48 -1.95 -20.77
N PRO A 140 -7.76 -1.63 -19.49
CA PRO A 140 -9.11 -1.28 -19.06
C PRO A 140 -9.65 -0.05 -19.82
N LYS A 141 -10.96 -0.11 -20.18
CA LYS A 141 -11.63 0.94 -20.94
C LYS A 141 -11.47 2.33 -20.32
N LEU A 142 -11.50 2.44 -18.99
CA LEU A 142 -11.31 3.71 -18.30
C LEU A 142 -9.99 4.41 -18.67
N LYS A 143 -8.90 3.65 -18.82
CA LYS A 143 -7.57 4.18 -19.20
C LYS A 143 -7.54 4.62 -20.68
N ILE A 144 -8.23 3.88 -21.54
CA ILE A 144 -8.40 4.21 -22.96
C ILE A 144 -9.20 5.50 -23.09
N ASP A 145 -10.34 5.59 -22.42
CA ASP A 145 -11.23 6.76 -22.45
C ASP A 145 -10.50 8.02 -21.92
N ALA A 146 -9.65 7.89 -20.90
CA ALA A 146 -8.86 9.01 -20.37
C ALA A 146 -7.91 9.60 -21.42
N VAL A 147 -7.29 8.77 -22.25
CA VAL A 147 -6.41 9.22 -23.34
C VAL A 147 -7.21 9.87 -24.47
N HIS A 148 -8.34 9.27 -24.86
CA HIS A 148 -9.24 9.86 -25.87
C HIS A 148 -9.77 11.24 -25.44
N ALA A 149 -10.13 11.42 -24.17
CA ALA A 149 -10.57 12.72 -23.62
C ALA A 149 -9.49 13.80 -23.72
N LEU A 150 -8.22 13.40 -23.74
CA LEU A 150 -7.08 14.29 -23.97
C LEU A 150 -6.74 14.50 -25.46
N GLY A 151 -7.45 13.82 -26.36
CA GLY A 151 -7.24 13.93 -27.82
C GLY A 151 -6.15 13.00 -28.37
N GLY A 152 -5.68 12.02 -27.58
CA GLY A 152 -4.73 11.03 -28.04
C GLY A 152 -5.39 9.95 -28.93
N GLU A 153 -4.69 9.52 -29.98
CA GLU A 153 -5.07 8.42 -30.83
C GLU A 153 -4.59 7.09 -30.19
N VAL A 154 -5.52 6.21 -29.85
CA VAL A 154 -5.20 4.95 -29.20
C VAL A 154 -5.13 3.81 -30.19
N VAL A 155 -4.01 3.08 -30.19
CA VAL A 155 -3.80 1.85 -30.96
C VAL A 155 -3.69 0.68 -29.99
N LEU A 156 -4.61 -0.29 -30.08
CA LEU A 156 -4.58 -1.50 -29.27
C LEU A 156 -3.81 -2.61 -29.99
N HIS A 157 -2.73 -3.12 -29.38
CA HIS A 157 -1.90 -4.16 -29.99
C HIS A 157 -1.22 -5.07 -28.95
N GLY A 158 -1.34 -6.39 -29.17
CA GLY A 158 -0.72 -7.43 -28.35
C GLY A 158 -1.33 -7.54 -26.95
N ASP A 159 -0.87 -8.53 -26.20
CA ASP A 159 -1.38 -8.83 -24.86
C ASP A 159 -0.51 -8.23 -23.74
N SER A 160 0.72 -7.82 -24.07
CA SER A 160 1.71 -7.32 -23.13
C SER A 160 2.23 -5.93 -23.48
N TYR A 161 2.85 -5.28 -22.49
CA TYR A 161 3.59 -4.03 -22.73
C TYR A 161 4.69 -4.19 -23.79
N SER A 162 5.37 -5.33 -23.82
CA SER A 162 6.44 -5.59 -24.80
C SER A 162 5.92 -5.63 -26.24
N ASP A 163 4.74 -6.21 -26.45
CA ASP A 163 4.10 -6.25 -27.76
C ASP A 163 3.69 -4.85 -28.22
N ALA A 164 3.03 -4.10 -27.32
CA ALA A 164 2.66 -2.71 -27.58
C ALA A 164 3.88 -1.83 -27.87
N TYR A 165 4.98 -2.02 -27.12
CA TYR A 165 6.23 -1.29 -27.33
C TYR A 165 6.85 -1.60 -28.68
N GLY A 166 6.97 -2.89 -29.05
CA GLY A 166 7.50 -3.30 -30.35
C GLY A 166 6.67 -2.74 -31.51
N HIS A 167 5.34 -2.72 -31.37
CA HIS A 167 4.44 -2.14 -32.37
C HIS A 167 4.57 -0.62 -32.47
N ALA A 168 4.74 0.06 -31.33
CA ALA A 168 4.96 1.51 -31.31
C ALA A 168 6.26 1.90 -32.06
N LEU A 169 7.35 1.14 -31.87
CA LEU A 169 8.60 1.38 -32.61
C LEU A 169 8.45 1.17 -34.12
N LYS A 170 7.59 0.22 -34.53
CA LYS A 170 7.29 0.03 -35.96
C LYS A 170 6.53 1.23 -36.52
N ILE A 171 5.48 1.70 -35.85
CA ILE A 171 4.71 2.88 -36.28
C ILE A 171 5.61 4.14 -36.28
N GLU A 172 6.51 4.28 -35.29
CA GLU A 172 7.52 5.37 -35.26
C GLU A 172 8.33 5.43 -36.56
N GLN A 173 8.82 4.27 -37.02
CA GLN A 173 9.62 4.16 -38.26
C GLN A 173 8.77 4.39 -39.49
N ASP A 174 7.60 3.77 -39.59
CA ASP A 174 6.73 3.81 -40.77
C ASP A 174 6.13 5.22 -41.00
N GLU A 175 5.80 5.95 -39.92
CA GLU A 175 5.14 7.26 -39.99
C GLU A 175 6.08 8.44 -39.65
N GLY A 176 7.32 8.17 -39.25
CA GLY A 176 8.30 9.19 -38.89
C GLY A 176 7.96 9.99 -37.63
N LEU A 177 7.15 9.40 -36.73
CA LEU A 177 6.79 9.99 -35.44
C LEU A 177 8.02 10.02 -34.52
N THR A 178 7.96 10.81 -33.43
CA THR A 178 9.00 10.79 -32.41
C THR A 178 8.54 10.01 -31.20
N PHE A 179 9.32 8.99 -30.81
CA PHE A 179 9.02 8.21 -29.61
C PHE A 179 9.33 9.00 -28.35
N VAL A 180 8.34 9.17 -27.48
CA VAL A 180 8.49 9.80 -26.15
C VAL A 180 8.65 8.69 -25.10
N HIS A 181 9.91 8.45 -24.71
CA HIS A 181 10.25 7.37 -23.80
C HIS A 181 9.72 7.66 -22.36
N PRO A 182 9.13 6.68 -21.64
CA PRO A 182 8.50 6.92 -20.34
C PRO A 182 9.48 7.27 -19.21
N PHE A 183 10.79 7.07 -19.37
CA PHE A 183 11.80 7.33 -18.34
C PHE A 183 13.26 7.45 -18.83
N ASP A 184 13.67 6.79 -19.92
CA ASP A 184 15.08 6.69 -20.34
C ASP A 184 15.42 7.71 -21.44
N ASP A 185 15.20 8.97 -21.13
CA ASP A 185 15.49 10.10 -22.01
C ASP A 185 15.95 11.30 -21.16
N PRO A 186 17.07 11.99 -21.51
CA PRO A 186 17.58 13.11 -20.72
C PRO A 186 16.60 14.26 -20.52
N ASP A 187 15.76 14.58 -21.51
CA ASP A 187 14.77 15.65 -21.39
C ASP A 187 13.60 15.20 -20.50
N VAL A 188 13.20 13.92 -20.57
CA VAL A 188 12.21 13.34 -19.66
C VAL A 188 12.73 13.37 -18.22
N ILE A 189 13.97 12.93 -17.98
CA ILE A 189 14.61 12.95 -16.66
C ILE A 189 14.68 14.38 -16.11
N ALA A 190 15.07 15.34 -16.94
CA ALA A 190 15.15 16.75 -16.54
C ALA A 190 13.78 17.32 -16.14
N GLY A 191 12.72 17.03 -16.91
CA GLY A 191 11.37 17.42 -16.56
C GLY A 191 10.93 16.86 -15.20
N GLN A 192 11.27 15.59 -14.90
CA GLN A 192 10.94 14.96 -13.60
C GLN A 192 11.76 15.58 -12.45
N GLY A 193 12.96 16.06 -12.72
CA GLY A 193 13.82 16.72 -11.72
C GLY A 193 13.22 18.02 -11.16
N THR A 194 12.31 18.67 -11.87
CA THR A 194 11.59 19.87 -11.38
C THR A 194 10.80 19.60 -10.10
N VAL A 195 10.42 18.34 -9.82
CA VAL A 195 9.82 17.95 -8.54
C VAL A 195 10.73 18.26 -7.36
N ALA A 196 12.02 17.93 -7.48
CA ALA A 196 13.02 18.25 -6.44
C ALA A 196 13.32 19.74 -6.34
N MET A 197 13.29 20.47 -7.46
CA MET A 197 13.42 21.93 -7.46
C MET A 197 12.32 22.57 -6.62
N GLU A 198 11.07 22.12 -6.78
CA GLU A 198 9.93 22.60 -5.99
C GLU A 198 10.07 22.21 -4.51
N VAL A 199 10.50 20.98 -4.19
CA VAL A 199 10.72 20.52 -2.80
C VAL A 199 11.70 21.43 -2.08
N LEU A 200 12.88 21.67 -2.66
CA LEU A 200 13.92 22.51 -2.03
C LEU A 200 13.51 23.98 -1.93
N ARG A 201 12.65 24.47 -2.84
CA ARG A 201 12.11 25.83 -2.78
C ARG A 201 11.03 25.97 -1.70
N GLN A 202 10.16 24.97 -1.56
CA GLN A 202 9.04 25.00 -0.62
C GLN A 202 9.43 24.69 0.82
N HIS A 203 10.58 24.01 1.05
CA HIS A 203 11.09 23.71 2.39
C HIS A 203 12.54 24.12 2.54
N GLN A 204 12.76 25.23 3.26
CA GLN A 204 14.10 25.80 3.51
C GLN A 204 14.81 25.16 4.71
N GLY A 205 14.07 24.41 5.53
CA GLY A 205 14.61 23.73 6.70
C GLY A 205 15.45 22.49 6.35
N PRO A 206 15.96 21.79 7.38
CA PRO A 206 16.68 20.55 7.17
C PRO A 206 15.77 19.46 6.60
N ILE A 207 16.29 18.67 5.67
CA ILE A 207 15.67 17.43 5.14
C ILE A 207 16.68 16.32 5.37
N ASP A 208 16.31 15.30 6.11
CA ASP A 208 17.19 14.15 6.38
C ASP A 208 17.20 13.16 5.21
N ALA A 209 16.03 12.89 4.60
CA ALA A 209 15.94 12.04 3.41
C ALA A 209 14.70 12.32 2.55
N VAL A 210 14.85 12.05 1.23
CA VAL A 210 13.75 12.07 0.24
C VAL A 210 13.54 10.68 -0.31
N PHE A 211 12.31 10.17 -0.22
CA PHE A 211 11.91 8.83 -0.66
C PHE A 211 11.17 8.91 -1.98
N VAL A 212 11.66 8.18 -2.98
CA VAL A 212 11.17 8.25 -4.35
C VAL A 212 10.90 6.86 -4.91
N ALA A 213 9.70 6.63 -5.39
CA ALA A 213 9.33 5.39 -6.07
C ALA A 213 10.11 5.20 -7.39
N ILE A 214 10.58 3.98 -7.64
CA ILE A 214 11.33 3.61 -8.84
C ILE A 214 10.56 2.58 -9.66
N GLY A 215 10.18 2.96 -10.90
CA GLY A 215 9.92 2.01 -11.97
C GLY A 215 11.15 1.92 -12.88
N GLY A 216 11.11 2.55 -14.05
CA GLY A 216 12.26 2.63 -14.96
C GLY A 216 13.38 3.60 -14.56
N GLY A 217 13.17 4.41 -13.52
CA GLY A 217 14.20 5.27 -12.92
C GLY A 217 14.16 6.76 -13.28
N GLY A 218 13.23 7.22 -14.15
CA GLY A 218 13.21 8.62 -14.62
C GLY A 218 13.03 9.65 -13.50
N LEU A 219 12.06 9.43 -12.59
CA LEU A 219 11.78 10.33 -11.48
C LEU A 219 12.95 10.39 -10.49
N ILE A 220 13.42 9.25 -10.02
CA ILE A 220 14.50 9.20 -9.03
C ILE A 220 15.80 9.80 -9.59
N SER A 221 16.10 9.57 -10.88
CA SER A 221 17.27 10.13 -11.55
C SER A 221 17.23 11.66 -11.56
N GLY A 222 16.11 12.25 -11.93
CA GLY A 222 15.93 13.70 -11.92
C GLY A 222 15.99 14.29 -10.52
N VAL A 223 15.27 13.67 -9.56
CA VAL A 223 15.26 14.10 -8.16
C VAL A 223 16.64 14.01 -7.54
N ALA A 224 17.32 12.87 -7.70
CA ALA A 224 18.66 12.68 -7.15
C ALA A 224 19.67 13.68 -7.77
N ALA A 225 19.63 13.89 -9.08
CA ALA A 225 20.54 14.83 -9.74
C ALA A 225 20.39 16.25 -9.18
N TYR A 226 19.16 16.74 -9.00
CA TYR A 226 18.92 18.08 -8.46
C TYR A 226 19.33 18.20 -6.99
N ILE A 227 18.92 17.26 -6.15
CA ILE A 227 19.24 17.27 -4.71
C ILE A 227 20.74 17.19 -4.51
N LYS A 228 21.41 16.24 -5.16
CA LYS A 228 22.86 16.03 -4.98
C LYS A 228 23.71 17.16 -5.52
N ALA A 229 23.21 17.93 -6.49
CA ALA A 229 23.90 19.13 -6.96
C ALA A 229 23.85 20.30 -5.95
N LEU A 230 22.76 20.44 -5.17
CA LEU A 230 22.51 21.61 -4.32
C LEU A 230 22.59 21.31 -2.82
N ARG A 231 22.13 20.15 -2.40
CA ARG A 231 22.05 19.69 -1.00
C ARG A 231 22.57 18.24 -0.90
N PRO A 232 23.87 18.01 -1.17
CA PRO A 232 24.44 16.65 -1.23
C PRO A 232 24.33 15.88 0.10
N GLU A 233 24.17 16.59 1.23
CA GLU A 233 23.93 16.02 2.55
C GLU A 233 22.54 15.34 2.69
N VAL A 234 21.56 15.74 1.90
CA VAL A 234 20.22 15.14 1.90
C VAL A 234 20.28 13.76 1.26
N LYS A 235 19.86 12.73 1.98
CA LYS A 235 19.79 11.39 1.42
C LYS A 235 18.67 11.26 0.41
N VAL A 236 18.93 10.57 -0.69
CA VAL A 236 17.93 10.14 -1.67
C VAL A 236 17.79 8.64 -1.57
N ILE A 237 16.59 8.18 -1.23
CA ILE A 237 16.28 6.77 -1.01
C ILE A 237 15.32 6.29 -2.10
N GLY A 238 15.79 5.32 -2.87
CA GLY A 238 15.01 4.70 -3.93
C GLY A 238 14.13 3.58 -3.40
N VAL A 239 12.85 3.56 -3.79
CA VAL A 239 11.87 2.60 -3.29
C VAL A 239 11.26 1.81 -4.44
N GLN A 240 11.29 0.48 -4.36
CA GLN A 240 10.62 -0.41 -5.30
C GLN A 240 9.64 -1.34 -4.59
N ALA A 241 8.62 -1.80 -5.34
CA ALA A 241 7.82 -2.93 -4.88
C ALA A 241 8.69 -4.19 -4.81
N ALA A 242 8.48 -5.03 -3.80
CA ALA A 242 9.31 -6.22 -3.56
C ALA A 242 9.31 -7.22 -4.72
N ASP A 243 8.23 -7.23 -5.50
CA ASP A 243 8.03 -8.07 -6.69
C ASP A 243 8.40 -7.39 -8.02
N SER A 244 9.02 -6.20 -7.97
CA SER A 244 9.39 -5.39 -9.16
C SER A 244 10.67 -4.59 -8.90
N ASP A 245 11.74 -5.24 -8.40
CA ASP A 245 12.97 -4.62 -7.89
C ASP A 245 14.13 -4.53 -8.90
N ALA A 246 13.82 -4.39 -10.21
CA ALA A 246 14.80 -4.39 -11.30
C ALA A 246 15.97 -3.41 -11.09
N MET A 247 15.74 -2.19 -10.58
CA MET A 247 16.81 -1.21 -10.33
C MET A 247 17.72 -1.66 -9.19
N ILE A 248 17.14 -2.14 -8.10
CA ILE A 248 17.90 -2.63 -6.93
C ILE A 248 18.81 -3.79 -7.34
N GLN A 249 18.28 -4.77 -8.08
CA GLN A 249 19.08 -5.88 -8.59
C GLN A 249 20.17 -5.41 -9.56
N SER A 250 19.85 -4.44 -10.42
CA SER A 250 20.80 -3.87 -11.37
C SER A 250 21.96 -3.16 -10.67
N VAL A 251 21.67 -2.36 -9.66
CA VAL A 251 22.71 -1.65 -8.88
C VAL A 251 23.59 -2.65 -8.12
N ARG A 252 23.00 -3.64 -7.47
CA ARG A 252 23.73 -4.70 -6.75
C ARG A 252 24.66 -5.51 -7.67
N LYS A 253 24.20 -5.83 -8.90
CA LYS A 253 24.99 -6.58 -9.89
C LYS A 253 25.94 -5.71 -10.72
N GLY A 254 25.86 -4.39 -10.58
CA GLY A 254 26.68 -3.44 -11.36
C GLY A 254 26.34 -3.37 -12.86
N LYS A 255 25.25 -4.02 -13.30
CA LYS A 255 24.75 -4.06 -14.69
C LYS A 255 23.23 -4.17 -14.69
N ARG A 256 22.58 -3.67 -15.75
CA ARG A 256 21.14 -3.79 -15.90
C ARG A 256 20.69 -5.26 -15.91
N VAL A 257 19.65 -5.55 -15.15
CA VAL A 257 19.05 -6.88 -15.00
C VAL A 257 17.63 -6.83 -15.55
N THR A 258 17.28 -7.80 -16.38
CA THR A 258 15.90 -8.03 -16.83
C THR A 258 15.25 -9.03 -15.88
N LEU A 259 14.13 -8.63 -15.26
CA LEU A 259 13.31 -9.54 -14.45
C LEU A 259 12.51 -10.48 -15.37
N THR A 260 12.34 -11.71 -14.95
CA THR A 260 11.44 -12.67 -15.62
C THR A 260 10.00 -12.21 -15.52
N ASP A 261 9.59 -11.85 -14.28
CA ASP A 261 8.25 -11.42 -13.97
C ASP A 261 8.27 -10.16 -13.10
N VAL A 262 7.15 -9.45 -13.09
CA VAL A 262 6.93 -8.25 -12.25
C VAL A 262 5.54 -8.32 -11.65
N GLY A 263 5.42 -7.91 -10.40
CA GLY A 263 4.13 -7.75 -9.74
C GLY A 263 3.31 -6.64 -10.38
N LEU A 264 2.00 -6.87 -10.48
CA LEU A 264 1.08 -5.93 -11.16
C LEU A 264 0.31 -5.03 -10.19
N PHE A 265 0.50 -5.19 -8.88
CA PHE A 265 -0.20 -4.35 -7.91
C PHE A 265 0.26 -2.89 -8.01
N ALA A 266 1.56 -2.63 -8.01
CA ALA A 266 2.13 -1.31 -8.22
C ALA A 266 2.46 -1.06 -9.71
N ASP A 267 1.45 -1.15 -10.59
CA ASP A 267 1.58 -1.13 -12.05
C ASP A 267 2.34 0.09 -12.59
N GLY A 268 2.24 1.26 -11.94
CA GLY A 268 3.03 2.45 -12.29
C GLY A 268 4.54 2.28 -12.14
N THR A 269 5.01 1.25 -11.41
CA THR A 269 6.43 0.93 -11.20
C THR A 269 6.84 -0.46 -11.69
N ALA A 270 5.93 -1.22 -12.30
CA ALA A 270 6.17 -2.58 -12.79
C ALA A 270 7.01 -2.59 -14.09
N VAL A 271 8.32 -2.52 -13.96
CA VAL A 271 9.28 -2.42 -15.07
C VAL A 271 10.26 -3.60 -15.02
N LYS A 272 10.29 -4.42 -16.10
CA LYS A 272 11.20 -5.56 -16.20
C LYS A 272 12.66 -5.17 -16.39
N LEU A 273 12.92 -4.08 -17.13
CA LEU A 273 14.27 -3.60 -17.44
C LEU A 273 14.34 -2.08 -17.29
N VAL A 274 15.20 -1.60 -16.42
CA VAL A 274 15.44 -0.16 -16.20
C VAL A 274 16.19 0.47 -17.37
N GLY A 275 16.09 1.78 -17.52
CA GLY A 275 16.78 2.53 -18.57
C GLY A 275 18.30 2.47 -18.43
N ALA A 276 19.02 2.71 -19.51
CA ALA A 276 20.48 2.78 -19.49
C ALA A 276 20.97 4.06 -18.81
N GLU A 277 20.40 5.20 -19.18
CA GLU A 277 20.75 6.48 -18.61
C GLU A 277 20.25 6.60 -17.17
N THR A 278 19.00 6.16 -16.90
CA THR A 278 18.48 6.18 -15.53
C THR A 278 19.27 5.27 -14.59
N PHE A 279 19.74 4.11 -15.06
CA PHE A 279 20.63 3.23 -14.29
C PHE A 279 21.97 3.92 -13.98
N ARG A 280 22.58 4.58 -14.98
CA ARG A 280 23.85 5.31 -14.82
C ARG A 280 23.74 6.37 -13.74
N ILE A 281 22.67 7.18 -13.77
CA ILE A 281 22.43 8.26 -12.81
C ILE A 281 22.11 7.70 -11.42
N THR A 282 21.16 6.77 -11.34
CA THR A 282 20.70 6.19 -10.07
C THR A 282 21.84 5.50 -9.32
N ARG A 283 22.67 4.73 -10.03
CA ARG A 283 23.85 4.07 -9.43
C ARG A 283 24.86 5.07 -8.86
N ALA A 284 24.96 6.27 -9.45
CA ALA A 284 25.95 7.27 -9.05
C ALA A 284 25.45 8.21 -7.93
N LEU A 285 24.13 8.46 -7.84
CA LEU A 285 23.58 9.56 -7.04
C LEU A 285 22.60 9.14 -5.95
N VAL A 286 22.06 7.92 -5.98
CA VAL A 286 21.12 7.43 -4.96
C VAL A 286 21.88 6.77 -3.83
N ASP A 287 21.57 7.15 -2.58
CA ASP A 287 22.31 6.71 -1.40
C ASP A 287 21.91 5.32 -0.92
N GLU A 288 20.62 5.06 -0.91
CA GLU A 288 20.05 3.82 -0.35
C GLU A 288 18.87 3.32 -1.18
N PHE A 289 18.57 2.03 -1.06
CA PHE A 289 17.46 1.38 -1.74
C PHE A 289 16.66 0.53 -0.78
N MET A 290 15.33 0.55 -0.93
CA MET A 290 14.40 -0.23 -0.13
C MET A 290 13.38 -0.93 -1.01
N THR A 291 12.89 -2.08 -0.55
CA THR A 291 11.71 -2.73 -1.11
C THR A 291 10.54 -2.65 -0.12
N VAL A 292 9.34 -2.56 -0.66
CA VAL A 292 8.08 -2.47 0.08
C VAL A 292 7.15 -3.55 -0.44
N ASP A 293 6.51 -4.30 0.45
CA ASP A 293 5.49 -5.27 0.07
C ASP A 293 4.12 -4.63 -0.17
N THR A 294 3.20 -5.43 -0.71
CA THR A 294 1.85 -5.00 -1.04
C THR A 294 1.06 -4.50 0.18
N ASP A 295 1.19 -5.17 1.31
CA ASP A 295 0.46 -4.82 2.53
C ASP A 295 0.92 -3.46 3.08
N ALA A 296 2.23 -3.23 3.11
CA ALA A 296 2.80 -1.94 3.53
C ALA A 296 2.38 -0.80 2.57
N ALA A 297 2.32 -1.05 1.26
CA ALA A 297 1.82 -0.08 0.28
C ALA A 297 0.34 0.25 0.51
N CYS A 298 -0.52 -0.76 0.75
CA CYS A 298 -1.93 -0.56 1.09
C CYS A 298 -2.10 0.26 2.38
N ALA A 299 -1.33 -0.05 3.43
CA ALA A 299 -1.34 0.71 4.68
C ALA A 299 -0.91 2.18 4.46
N ALA A 300 0.04 2.43 3.57
CA ALA A 300 0.47 3.79 3.22
C ALA A 300 -0.61 4.56 2.44
N ILE A 301 -1.35 3.91 1.54
CA ILE A 301 -2.51 4.52 0.87
C ILE A 301 -3.54 4.98 1.91
N LYS A 302 -3.86 4.13 2.89
CA LYS A 302 -4.76 4.46 4.00
C LYS A 302 -4.24 5.64 4.83
N ASP A 303 -2.94 5.67 5.18
CA ASP A 303 -2.35 6.77 5.93
C ASP A 303 -2.47 8.10 5.18
N VAL A 304 -2.16 8.12 3.89
CA VAL A 304 -2.30 9.33 3.06
C VAL A 304 -3.76 9.77 2.95
N PHE A 305 -4.68 8.84 2.76
CA PHE A 305 -6.12 9.15 2.77
C PHE A 305 -6.57 9.78 4.09
N GLN A 306 -6.10 9.28 5.23
CA GLN A 306 -6.44 9.85 6.54
C GLN A 306 -5.92 11.27 6.73
N ASP A 307 -4.76 11.60 6.15
CA ASP A 307 -4.17 12.95 6.26
C ASP A 307 -4.70 13.94 5.20
N THR A 308 -5.01 13.47 3.99
CA THR A 308 -5.27 14.35 2.84
C THR A 308 -6.65 14.19 2.18
N ARG A 309 -7.37 13.11 2.46
CA ARG A 309 -8.59 12.65 1.76
C ARG A 309 -8.37 12.31 0.28
N SER A 310 -7.13 12.18 -0.16
CA SER A 310 -6.77 11.69 -1.49
C SER A 310 -6.40 10.23 -1.47
N ILE A 311 -6.76 9.50 -2.52
CA ILE A 311 -6.44 8.09 -2.67
C ILE A 311 -5.31 7.97 -3.70
N LEU A 312 -4.14 7.54 -3.23
CA LEU A 312 -2.99 7.29 -4.11
C LEU A 312 -3.14 5.95 -4.85
N GLU A 313 -2.57 5.88 -6.05
CA GLU A 313 -2.26 4.58 -6.65
C GLU A 313 -1.13 3.87 -5.86
N PRO A 314 -1.00 2.53 -5.95
CA PRO A 314 0.00 1.80 -5.19
C PRO A 314 1.44 2.31 -5.39
N ALA A 315 1.81 2.65 -6.62
CA ALA A 315 3.11 3.24 -6.93
C ALA A 315 3.34 4.59 -6.21
N GLY A 316 2.28 5.40 -6.08
CA GLY A 316 2.31 6.69 -5.39
C GLY A 316 2.54 6.60 -3.88
N ALA A 317 2.21 5.46 -3.28
CA ALA A 317 2.32 5.22 -1.85
C ALA A 317 3.65 4.61 -1.40
N LEU A 318 4.48 4.08 -2.32
CA LEU A 318 5.72 3.36 -1.99
C LEU A 318 6.67 4.19 -1.11
N GLY A 319 6.84 5.49 -1.42
CA GLY A 319 7.71 6.37 -0.63
C GLY A 319 7.24 6.53 0.82
N VAL A 320 5.93 6.62 1.04
CA VAL A 320 5.35 6.72 2.38
C VAL A 320 5.50 5.41 3.14
N ALA A 321 5.27 4.27 2.50
CA ALA A 321 5.48 2.96 3.10
C ALA A 321 6.94 2.75 3.52
N ALA A 322 7.89 3.16 2.66
CA ALA A 322 9.31 3.09 2.96
C ALA A 322 9.72 3.99 4.15
N ILE A 323 9.15 5.21 4.28
CA ILE A 323 9.39 6.06 5.46
C ILE A 323 9.00 5.33 6.75
N LYS A 324 7.82 4.70 6.79
CA LYS A 324 7.36 3.95 7.97
C LYS A 324 8.35 2.85 8.34
N GLN A 325 8.73 2.03 7.37
CA GLN A 325 9.69 0.93 7.54
C GLN A 325 11.09 1.45 7.95
N TYR A 326 11.55 2.55 7.34
CA TYR A 326 12.84 3.17 7.63
C TYR A 326 12.92 3.69 9.07
N VAL A 327 11.88 4.41 9.49
CA VAL A 327 11.78 4.95 10.86
C VAL A 327 11.76 3.83 11.90
N GLU A 328 11.00 2.76 11.65
CA GLU A 328 10.90 1.61 12.55
C GLU A 328 12.25 0.86 12.66
N THR A 329 12.86 0.55 11.52
CA THR A 329 14.13 -0.19 11.45
C THR A 329 15.27 0.55 12.16
N HIS A 330 15.36 1.87 11.94
CA HIS A 330 16.44 2.71 12.48
C HIS A 330 16.06 3.41 13.79
N LYS A 331 14.82 3.23 14.30
CA LYS A 331 14.29 3.84 15.54
C LYS A 331 14.47 5.36 15.58
N LEU A 332 14.17 6.03 14.47
CA LEU A 332 14.41 7.45 14.26
C LEU A 332 13.32 8.32 14.89
N LYS A 333 13.71 9.48 15.44
CA LYS A 333 12.80 10.50 15.96
C LYS A 333 13.33 11.89 15.65
N GLY A 334 12.44 12.88 15.51
CA GLY A 334 12.78 14.28 15.28
C GLY A 334 13.46 14.55 13.94
N LYS A 335 13.23 13.68 12.93
CA LYS A 335 13.77 13.77 11.58
C LYS A 335 12.75 14.35 10.62
N THR A 336 13.22 14.91 9.50
CA THR A 336 12.38 15.44 8.41
C THR A 336 12.54 14.57 7.18
N PHE A 337 11.45 13.95 6.74
CA PHE A 337 11.38 13.08 5.58
C PHE A 337 10.41 13.64 4.54
N VAL A 338 10.78 13.53 3.27
CA VAL A 338 9.92 13.86 2.14
C VAL A 338 9.57 12.58 1.38
N ALA A 339 8.30 12.33 1.12
CA ALA A 339 7.84 11.33 0.16
C ALA A 339 7.25 12.00 -1.07
N VAL A 340 7.63 11.54 -2.26
CA VAL A 340 6.96 11.95 -3.49
C VAL A 340 5.74 11.06 -3.71
N THR A 341 4.53 11.61 -3.52
CA THR A 341 3.25 10.95 -3.84
C THR A 341 3.01 11.05 -5.34
N CYS A 342 3.60 10.12 -6.09
CA CYS A 342 3.89 10.30 -7.51
C CYS A 342 2.69 10.08 -8.44
N GLY A 343 1.54 9.55 -7.94
CA GLY A 343 0.34 9.39 -8.76
C GLY A 343 -0.88 8.88 -7.98
N ALA A 344 -2.07 9.05 -8.60
CA ALA A 344 -3.38 8.64 -8.09
C ALA A 344 -4.28 7.96 -9.14
N ASN A 345 -3.74 7.53 -10.29
CA ASN A 345 -4.50 6.88 -11.36
C ASN A 345 -4.85 5.43 -11.05
N MET A 346 -5.62 5.22 -9.98
CA MET A 346 -6.06 3.90 -9.54
C MET A 346 -7.50 3.61 -10.00
N ASN A 347 -7.76 2.38 -10.43
CA ASN A 347 -9.13 1.93 -10.68
C ASN A 347 -9.89 1.80 -9.36
N PHE A 348 -11.13 2.28 -9.33
CA PHE A 348 -11.97 2.27 -8.14
C PHE A 348 -12.16 0.86 -7.56
N ASP A 349 -12.29 -0.15 -8.41
CA ASP A 349 -12.46 -1.55 -7.98
C ASP A 349 -11.30 -2.08 -7.12
N ARG A 350 -10.09 -1.51 -7.28
CA ARG A 350 -8.93 -1.87 -6.44
C ARG A 350 -9.04 -1.39 -4.99
N LEU A 351 -9.92 -0.42 -4.70
CA LEU A 351 -10.10 0.09 -3.33
C LEU A 351 -10.52 -1.00 -2.35
N ARG A 352 -11.33 -1.96 -2.81
CA ARG A 352 -11.69 -3.11 -1.98
C ARG A 352 -10.45 -3.86 -1.50
N PHE A 353 -9.58 -4.23 -2.42
CA PHE A 353 -8.34 -4.93 -2.12
C PHE A 353 -7.43 -4.09 -1.19
N VAL A 354 -7.28 -2.79 -1.47
CA VAL A 354 -6.49 -1.88 -0.65
C VAL A 354 -7.03 -1.82 0.78
N ALA A 355 -8.34 -1.66 0.96
CA ALA A 355 -8.97 -1.57 2.26
C ALA A 355 -8.76 -2.85 3.09
N GLU A 356 -8.86 -4.02 2.45
CA GLU A 356 -8.68 -5.32 3.10
C GLU A 356 -7.22 -5.55 3.52
N ARG A 357 -6.26 -5.17 2.67
CA ARG A 357 -4.82 -5.40 2.89
C ARG A 357 -4.18 -4.35 3.81
N ALA A 358 -4.76 -3.16 3.92
CA ALA A 358 -4.22 -2.08 4.73
C ALA A 358 -4.13 -2.43 6.22
N GLU A 359 -5.08 -3.20 6.76
CA GLU A 359 -5.07 -3.62 8.17
C GLU A 359 -3.90 -4.58 8.48
N PHE A 360 -3.54 -5.45 7.53
CA PHE A 360 -2.36 -6.32 7.64
C PHE A 360 -1.07 -5.50 7.58
N GLY A 361 -0.98 -4.57 6.65
CA GLY A 361 0.17 -3.68 6.53
C GLY A 361 0.37 -2.75 7.73
N GLU A 362 -0.70 -2.42 8.46
CA GLU A 362 -0.64 -1.73 9.74
C GLU A 362 -0.32 -2.67 10.91
N GLN A 363 -0.31 -3.97 10.68
CA GLN A 363 -0.12 -5.01 11.71
C GLN A 363 -1.16 -4.92 12.83
N ARG A 364 -2.40 -4.58 12.45
CA ARG A 364 -3.54 -4.39 13.38
C ARG A 364 -4.55 -5.51 13.35
N GLU A 365 -4.38 -6.48 12.47
CA GLU A 365 -5.22 -7.66 12.36
C GLU A 365 -4.36 -8.93 12.40
N ALA A 366 -4.82 -9.95 13.11
CA ALA A 366 -4.27 -11.29 13.09
C ALA A 366 -5.36 -12.29 12.68
N LEU A 367 -5.00 -13.25 11.83
CA LEU A 367 -5.88 -14.30 11.33
C LEU A 367 -5.48 -15.67 11.90
N PHE A 368 -6.47 -16.46 12.29
CA PHE A 368 -6.25 -17.77 12.86
C PHE A 368 -7.23 -18.80 12.28
N ALA A 369 -6.75 -20.03 12.09
CA ALA A 369 -7.59 -21.21 12.01
C ALA A 369 -7.56 -21.93 13.34
N VAL A 370 -8.70 -22.04 14.00
CA VAL A 370 -8.83 -22.63 15.33
C VAL A 370 -9.68 -23.90 15.24
N THR A 371 -9.17 -25.01 15.74
CA THR A 371 -9.95 -26.25 15.84
C THR A 371 -10.74 -26.25 17.13
N VAL A 372 -12.06 -26.35 17.00
CA VAL A 372 -13.02 -26.33 18.10
C VAL A 372 -13.73 -27.69 18.15
N PRO A 373 -13.84 -28.36 19.33
CA PRO A 373 -14.66 -29.56 19.45
C PRO A 373 -16.12 -29.27 19.13
N GLU A 374 -16.78 -30.15 18.39
CA GLU A 374 -18.24 -30.08 18.10
C GLU A 374 -19.08 -30.56 19.30
N GLU A 375 -18.92 -29.90 20.42
CA GLU A 375 -19.64 -30.10 21.65
C GLU A 375 -20.43 -28.85 22.03
N ARG A 376 -21.58 -29.00 22.59
CA ARG A 376 -22.42 -27.88 23.07
C ARG A 376 -21.60 -26.96 23.98
N GLY A 377 -21.62 -25.66 23.68
CA GLY A 377 -20.90 -24.64 24.44
C GLY A 377 -19.42 -24.44 24.06
N SER A 378 -18.80 -25.29 23.22
CA SER A 378 -17.39 -25.13 22.80
C SER A 378 -17.16 -23.84 22.02
N PHE A 379 -18.07 -23.48 21.11
CA PHE A 379 -18.05 -22.23 20.38
C PHE A 379 -18.03 -21.01 21.33
N ARG A 380 -18.91 -21.02 22.34
CA ARG A 380 -18.95 -19.96 23.36
C ARG A 380 -17.65 -19.91 24.17
N ARG A 381 -17.16 -21.07 24.67
CA ARG A 381 -15.87 -21.15 25.40
C ARG A 381 -14.71 -20.59 24.59
N PHE A 382 -14.68 -20.88 23.29
CA PHE A 382 -13.69 -20.30 22.39
C PHE A 382 -13.82 -18.77 22.28
N CYS A 383 -15.03 -18.26 22.06
CA CYS A 383 -15.25 -16.81 21.96
C CYS A 383 -14.87 -16.05 23.25
N GLU A 384 -15.04 -16.65 24.43
CA GLU A 384 -14.62 -16.08 25.72
C GLU A 384 -13.10 -15.88 25.80
N LEU A 385 -12.29 -16.65 25.03
CA LEU A 385 -10.82 -16.56 25.00
C LEU A 385 -10.27 -15.49 24.05
N ILE A 386 -11.11 -14.91 23.18
CA ILE A 386 -10.66 -13.90 22.20
C ILE A 386 -10.18 -12.62 22.92
N GLY A 387 -10.74 -12.29 24.09
CA GLY A 387 -10.24 -11.22 24.94
C GLY A 387 -9.20 -11.73 25.96
N PRO A 388 -8.13 -10.99 26.28
CA PRO A 388 -7.25 -11.39 27.37
C PRO A 388 -7.98 -11.32 28.72
N PRO A 389 -7.73 -12.25 29.65
CA PRO A 389 -8.33 -12.20 30.99
C PRO A 389 -8.03 -10.87 31.67
N GLY A 390 -9.07 -10.17 32.15
CA GLY A 390 -8.94 -8.90 32.87
C GLY A 390 -8.71 -7.65 32.00
N SER A 391 -8.78 -7.76 30.67
CA SER A 391 -8.72 -6.63 29.76
C SER A 391 -10.01 -6.49 28.93
N ALA A 392 -10.15 -5.35 28.25
CA ALA A 392 -11.25 -5.15 27.31
C ALA A 392 -11.28 -6.25 26.22
N PRO A 393 -12.45 -6.76 25.83
CA PRO A 393 -12.59 -7.73 24.75
C PRO A 393 -11.94 -7.18 23.46
N ARG A 394 -11.18 -8.03 22.73
CA ARG A 394 -10.67 -7.67 21.41
C ARG A 394 -11.83 -7.58 20.42
N GLN A 395 -11.70 -6.66 19.48
CA GLN A 395 -12.64 -6.60 18.37
C GLN A 395 -12.37 -7.78 17.44
N VAL A 396 -13.41 -8.55 17.14
CA VAL A 396 -13.40 -9.56 16.08
C VAL A 396 -13.58 -8.82 14.76
N THR A 397 -12.68 -9.03 13.83
CA THR A 397 -12.73 -8.42 12.49
C THR A 397 -13.43 -9.33 11.49
N GLU A 398 -13.30 -10.64 11.71
CA GLU A 398 -13.87 -11.67 10.86
C GLU A 398 -14.12 -12.96 11.63
N PHE A 399 -15.17 -13.68 11.28
CA PHE A 399 -15.51 -14.95 11.90
C PHE A 399 -16.26 -15.85 10.91
N ASN A 400 -15.67 -16.98 10.54
CA ASN A 400 -16.28 -17.96 9.65
C ASN A 400 -16.26 -19.32 10.32
N TYR A 401 -17.44 -19.88 10.54
CA TYR A 401 -17.66 -21.20 11.08
C TYR A 401 -18.76 -21.90 10.30
N ARG A 402 -18.54 -23.16 9.97
CA ARG A 402 -19.52 -24.08 9.42
C ARG A 402 -19.30 -25.47 9.99
N ILE A 403 -20.34 -26.08 10.53
CA ILE A 403 -20.28 -27.47 10.95
C ILE A 403 -19.98 -28.37 9.74
N SER A 404 -18.91 -29.14 9.81
CA SER A 404 -18.48 -30.01 8.71
C SER A 404 -18.10 -31.43 9.13
N HIS A 405 -17.80 -31.63 10.42
CA HIS A 405 -17.50 -32.93 11.03
C HIS A 405 -18.23 -33.07 12.35
N ALA A 406 -18.53 -34.29 12.74
CA ALA A 406 -19.32 -34.59 13.95
C ALA A 406 -18.57 -34.31 15.26
N ASP A 407 -17.23 -34.32 15.24
CA ASP A 407 -16.37 -34.25 16.43
C ASP A 407 -15.58 -32.96 16.56
N LYS A 408 -15.37 -32.23 15.44
CA LYS A 408 -14.58 -31.01 15.42
C LYS A 408 -14.96 -30.09 14.27
N ALA A 409 -14.76 -28.78 14.46
CA ALA A 409 -14.86 -27.78 13.42
C ALA A 409 -13.59 -26.94 13.32
N HIS A 410 -13.35 -26.36 12.15
CA HIS A 410 -12.32 -25.37 11.93
C HIS A 410 -12.98 -23.99 11.83
N VAL A 411 -12.64 -23.12 12.77
CA VAL A 411 -13.12 -21.73 12.82
C VAL A 411 -12.04 -20.85 12.21
N PHE A 412 -12.42 -20.06 11.23
CA PHE A 412 -11.55 -18.98 10.73
C PHE A 412 -11.91 -17.69 11.47
N VAL A 413 -10.97 -17.08 12.17
CA VAL A 413 -11.21 -15.88 12.97
C VAL A 413 -10.13 -14.83 12.76
N GLY A 414 -10.57 -13.59 12.51
CA GLY A 414 -9.74 -12.40 12.53
C GLY A 414 -9.97 -11.60 13.81
N VAL A 415 -8.90 -11.09 14.40
CA VAL A 415 -8.99 -10.25 15.61
C VAL A 415 -8.07 -9.04 15.49
N SER A 416 -8.51 -7.90 16.05
CA SER A 416 -7.69 -6.71 16.14
C SER A 416 -6.54 -6.90 17.13
N ILE A 417 -5.35 -6.50 16.72
CA ILE A 417 -4.13 -6.49 17.52
C ILE A 417 -3.52 -5.09 17.53
N ALA A 418 -2.78 -4.76 18.58
CA ALA A 418 -2.05 -3.48 18.67
C ALA A 418 -0.62 -3.59 18.13
N ARG A 419 -0.05 -4.82 18.13
CA ARG A 419 1.33 -5.11 17.75
C ARG A 419 1.45 -6.49 17.12
N ARG A 420 2.35 -6.64 16.16
CA ARG A 420 2.59 -7.90 15.42
C ARG A 420 2.89 -9.11 16.31
N ASP A 421 3.65 -8.89 17.40
CA ASP A 421 4.02 -9.96 18.33
C ASP A 421 2.84 -10.53 19.14
N GLU A 422 1.68 -9.87 19.10
CA GLU A 422 0.47 -10.37 19.76
C GLU A 422 -0.14 -11.57 19.05
N ALA A 423 -0.01 -11.69 17.72
CA ALA A 423 -0.57 -12.80 16.96
C ALA A 423 -0.09 -14.16 17.52
N GLU A 424 1.23 -14.31 17.72
CA GLU A 424 1.80 -15.53 18.30
C GLU A 424 1.38 -15.77 19.76
N LYS A 425 1.20 -14.69 20.53
CA LYS A 425 0.75 -14.80 21.92
C LYS A 425 -0.70 -15.26 22.00
N ILE A 426 -1.55 -14.78 21.08
CA ILE A 426 -2.95 -15.16 20.96
C ILE A 426 -3.06 -16.62 20.54
N ALA A 427 -2.32 -17.06 19.51
CA ALA A 427 -2.30 -18.46 19.07
C ALA A 427 -1.95 -19.39 20.23
N ARG A 428 -0.84 -19.14 20.93
CA ARG A 428 -0.44 -19.91 22.12
C ARG A 428 -1.45 -19.84 23.28
N HIS A 429 -2.19 -18.75 23.40
CA HIS A 429 -3.24 -18.61 24.40
C HIS A 429 -4.39 -19.60 24.09
N PHE A 430 -4.85 -19.65 22.86
CA PHE A 430 -5.89 -20.61 22.43
C PHE A 430 -5.43 -22.06 22.61
N GLU A 431 -4.21 -22.39 22.17
CA GLU A 431 -3.63 -23.74 22.32
C GLU A 431 -3.57 -24.20 23.78
N ARG A 432 -3.13 -23.32 24.71
CA ARG A 432 -3.10 -23.65 26.14
C ARG A 432 -4.45 -23.92 26.77
N HIS A 433 -5.52 -23.45 26.14
CA HIS A 433 -6.90 -23.70 26.58
C HIS A 433 -7.57 -24.86 25.82
N GLY A 434 -6.81 -25.65 25.09
CA GLY A 434 -7.29 -26.85 24.40
C GLY A 434 -7.86 -26.61 23.01
N PHE A 435 -7.57 -25.46 22.39
CA PHE A 435 -7.97 -25.14 21.02
C PHE A 435 -6.76 -25.11 20.09
N PRO A 436 -6.44 -26.21 19.37
CA PRO A 436 -5.35 -26.23 18.40
C PRO A 436 -5.51 -25.08 17.38
N THR A 437 -4.44 -24.30 17.19
CA THR A 437 -4.52 -23.03 16.46
C THR A 437 -3.38 -22.89 15.47
N ALA A 438 -3.69 -22.58 14.22
CA ALA A 438 -2.72 -22.14 13.22
C ALA A 438 -2.80 -20.62 13.05
N ASN A 439 -1.65 -19.93 13.13
CA ASN A 439 -1.54 -18.52 12.82
C ASN A 439 -1.46 -18.33 11.30
N LEU A 440 -2.49 -17.73 10.71
CA LEU A 440 -2.64 -17.51 9.27
C LEU A 440 -2.34 -16.06 8.85
N THR A 441 -1.86 -15.22 9.76
CA THR A 441 -1.65 -13.78 9.50
C THR A 441 -0.69 -13.52 8.33
N GLY A 442 0.25 -14.42 8.08
CA GLY A 442 1.18 -14.35 6.94
C GLY A 442 0.75 -15.14 5.70
N ASP A 443 -0.37 -15.86 5.75
CA ASP A 443 -0.80 -16.77 4.68
C ASP A 443 -1.63 -16.06 3.61
N GLU A 444 -1.16 -16.07 2.35
CA GLU A 444 -1.83 -15.37 1.24
C GLU A 444 -3.15 -16.06 0.84
N LEU A 445 -3.22 -17.40 0.88
CA LEU A 445 -4.46 -18.12 0.58
C LEU A 445 -5.56 -17.75 1.58
N ALA A 446 -5.20 -17.61 2.86
CA ALA A 446 -6.12 -17.18 3.90
C ALA A 446 -6.62 -15.74 3.66
N LYS A 447 -5.71 -14.82 3.33
CA LYS A 447 -6.03 -13.40 3.09
C LYS A 447 -6.86 -13.16 1.83
N GLU A 448 -6.63 -13.91 0.76
CA GLU A 448 -7.26 -13.66 -0.55
C GLU A 448 -8.51 -14.49 -0.79
N HIS A 449 -8.59 -15.69 -0.24
CA HIS A 449 -9.65 -16.64 -0.58
C HIS A 449 -10.43 -17.16 0.62
N VAL A 450 -9.76 -17.72 1.65
CA VAL A 450 -10.46 -18.38 2.75
C VAL A 450 -11.36 -17.42 3.53
N ARG A 451 -10.93 -16.19 3.73
CA ARG A 451 -11.71 -15.14 4.40
C ARG A 451 -13.05 -14.80 3.72
N HIS A 452 -13.22 -15.14 2.46
CA HIS A 452 -14.46 -14.90 1.71
C HIS A 452 -15.44 -16.07 1.73
N MET A 453 -15.06 -17.20 2.35
CA MET A 453 -15.89 -18.39 2.41
C MET A 453 -16.98 -18.24 3.48
N VAL A 454 -18.24 -18.39 3.07
CA VAL A 454 -19.38 -18.43 4.00
C VAL A 454 -19.62 -19.85 4.53
N GLY A 455 -18.83 -20.81 4.08
CA GLY A 455 -19.06 -22.24 4.25
C GLY A 455 -19.76 -22.82 3.01
N GLY A 456 -20.36 -23.96 3.16
CA GLY A 456 -21.08 -24.67 2.10
C GLY A 456 -22.19 -25.51 2.67
N ARG A 457 -22.72 -26.45 1.88
CA ARG A 457 -23.69 -27.42 2.34
C ARG A 457 -23.07 -28.33 3.40
N SER A 458 -23.88 -28.66 4.40
CA SER A 458 -23.49 -29.60 5.45
C SER A 458 -24.63 -30.56 5.74
N SER A 459 -24.37 -31.87 5.63
CA SER A 459 -25.31 -32.92 6.02
C SER A 459 -25.55 -32.98 7.54
N LEU A 460 -24.79 -32.25 8.32
CA LEU A 460 -24.91 -32.18 9.78
C LEU A 460 -25.80 -31.01 10.25
N ALA A 461 -26.27 -30.18 9.32
CA ALA A 461 -27.11 -29.02 9.61
C ALA A 461 -28.61 -29.30 9.37
N GLU A 462 -29.06 -30.52 9.65
CA GLU A 462 -30.45 -30.93 9.47
C GLU A 462 -31.39 -30.12 10.39
N GLY A 463 -32.45 -29.53 9.83
CA GLY A 463 -33.37 -28.66 10.58
C GLY A 463 -32.81 -27.26 10.86
N GLU A 464 -31.76 -26.84 10.16
CA GLU A 464 -31.15 -25.50 10.30
C GLU A 464 -32.13 -24.39 9.91
N ARG A 465 -32.22 -23.36 10.75
CA ARG A 465 -32.88 -22.10 10.45
C ARG A 465 -31.81 -21.02 10.26
N LEU A 466 -31.90 -20.26 9.18
CA LEU A 466 -30.90 -19.23 8.83
C LEU A 466 -31.44 -17.85 9.16
N PHE A 467 -30.61 -17.06 9.88
CA PHE A 467 -30.93 -15.70 10.27
C PHE A 467 -29.82 -14.75 9.84
N ARG A 468 -30.20 -13.58 9.33
CA ARG A 468 -29.31 -12.46 9.11
C ARG A 468 -29.59 -11.38 10.16
N PHE A 469 -28.56 -11.01 10.94
CA PHE A 469 -28.62 -9.97 11.98
C PHE A 469 -27.81 -8.74 11.59
N GLU A 470 -28.18 -7.58 12.16
CA GLU A 470 -27.37 -6.38 12.17
C GLU A 470 -26.87 -6.12 13.60
N PHE A 471 -25.57 -6.34 13.83
CA PHE A 471 -24.95 -6.11 15.13
C PHE A 471 -24.27 -4.74 15.17
N PRO A 472 -24.31 -4.00 16.30
CA PRO A 472 -23.49 -2.81 16.45
C PRO A 472 -22.00 -3.20 16.46
N GLU A 473 -21.18 -2.46 15.70
CA GLU A 473 -19.73 -2.66 15.59
C GLU A 473 -19.02 -2.17 16.86
N ARG A 474 -19.18 -2.89 17.95
CA ARG A 474 -18.54 -2.60 19.23
C ARG A 474 -18.13 -3.89 19.95
N PRO A 475 -17.02 -3.86 20.71
CA PRO A 475 -16.61 -4.99 21.54
C PRO A 475 -17.75 -5.49 22.43
N GLY A 476 -17.92 -6.81 22.53
CA GLY A 476 -18.93 -7.45 23.35
C GLY A 476 -20.27 -7.73 22.68
N ALA A 477 -20.55 -7.24 21.47
CA ALA A 477 -21.80 -7.51 20.75
C ALA A 477 -21.99 -9.01 20.48
N LEU A 478 -20.95 -9.70 20.02
CA LEU A 478 -20.95 -11.16 19.82
C LEU A 478 -21.23 -11.91 21.14
N MET A 479 -20.56 -11.54 22.22
CA MET A 479 -20.77 -12.20 23.52
C MET A 479 -22.17 -11.95 24.09
N ARG A 480 -22.74 -10.76 23.85
CA ARG A 480 -24.15 -10.48 24.21
C ARG A 480 -25.10 -11.43 23.47
N PHE A 481 -24.88 -11.64 22.16
CA PHE A 481 -25.66 -12.59 21.36
C PHE A 481 -25.53 -14.01 21.93
N LEU A 482 -24.31 -14.51 22.14
CA LEU A 482 -24.05 -15.85 22.65
C LEU A 482 -24.58 -16.08 24.06
N ASN A 483 -24.53 -15.08 24.94
CA ASN A 483 -25.02 -15.14 26.30
C ASN A 483 -26.57 -15.14 26.40
N SER A 484 -27.24 -14.58 25.40
CA SER A 484 -28.69 -14.53 25.32
C SER A 484 -29.31 -15.78 24.70
N MET A 485 -28.47 -16.61 24.04
CA MET A 485 -28.91 -17.81 23.34
C MET A 485 -29.22 -18.95 24.31
N HIS A 486 -30.24 -19.76 24.00
CA HIS A 486 -30.58 -20.94 24.81
C HIS A 486 -29.44 -21.97 24.74
N PRO A 487 -29.05 -22.62 25.85
CA PRO A 487 -27.90 -23.52 25.90
C PRO A 487 -28.07 -24.80 25.06
N ASP A 488 -29.32 -25.22 24.77
CA ASP A 488 -29.61 -26.41 23.97
C ASP A 488 -29.60 -26.15 22.45
N TRP A 489 -29.49 -24.91 22.01
CA TRP A 489 -29.45 -24.60 20.58
C TRP A 489 -28.03 -24.73 20.04
N ASN A 490 -27.92 -25.21 18.81
CA ASN A 490 -26.61 -25.36 18.15
C ASN A 490 -26.46 -24.34 17.04
N ILE A 491 -25.29 -23.67 17.03
CA ILE A 491 -24.86 -22.82 15.90
C ILE A 491 -24.23 -23.77 14.88
N THR A 492 -24.75 -23.78 13.67
CA THR A 492 -24.27 -24.60 12.55
C THR A 492 -23.54 -23.81 11.49
N LEU A 493 -23.79 -22.49 11.43
CA LEU A 493 -23.13 -21.53 10.57
C LEU A 493 -22.98 -20.22 11.33
N PHE A 494 -21.81 -19.61 11.24
CA PHE A 494 -21.59 -18.25 11.69
C PHE A 494 -20.64 -17.54 10.73
N HIS A 495 -21.15 -16.52 10.06
CA HIS A 495 -20.35 -15.73 9.14
C HIS A 495 -20.49 -14.25 9.50
N TYR A 496 -19.36 -13.62 9.79
CA TYR A 496 -19.26 -12.21 10.09
C TYR A 496 -18.00 -11.63 9.46
N ARG A 497 -18.12 -10.41 8.95
CA ARG A 497 -17.01 -9.63 8.46
C ARG A 497 -17.25 -8.15 8.72
N ASN A 498 -16.27 -7.48 9.33
CA ASN A 498 -16.29 -6.04 9.51
C ASN A 498 -16.16 -5.32 8.15
N GLN A 499 -17.09 -4.43 7.85
CA GLN A 499 -17.11 -3.64 6.62
C GLN A 499 -16.83 -2.15 6.84
N GLY A 500 -16.41 -1.77 8.05
CA GLY A 500 -16.11 -0.38 8.41
C GLY A 500 -17.35 0.50 8.61
N ALA A 501 -18.54 -0.12 8.79
CA ALA A 501 -19.78 0.57 9.13
C ALA A 501 -20.04 0.53 10.64
N ASP A 502 -21.00 1.32 11.13
CA ASP A 502 -21.40 1.29 12.55
C ASP A 502 -22.12 0.00 12.95
N TYR A 503 -22.60 -0.76 11.96
CA TYR A 503 -23.28 -2.04 12.12
C TYR A 503 -22.67 -3.10 11.19
N GLY A 504 -22.35 -4.26 11.77
CA GLY A 504 -21.92 -5.46 11.03
C GLY A 504 -23.10 -6.36 10.66
N ARG A 505 -23.05 -6.95 9.47
CA ARG A 505 -24.04 -7.93 9.01
C ARG A 505 -23.52 -9.32 9.28
N ILE A 506 -24.32 -10.11 10.02
CA ILE A 506 -23.96 -11.44 10.47
C ILE A 506 -24.96 -12.45 9.95
N LEU A 507 -24.48 -13.55 9.42
CA LEU A 507 -25.30 -14.68 9.02
C LEU A 507 -25.11 -15.82 10.03
N VAL A 508 -26.22 -16.32 10.60
CA VAL A 508 -26.20 -17.36 11.62
C VAL A 508 -27.16 -18.47 11.25
N GLY A 509 -26.65 -19.70 11.18
CA GLY A 509 -27.47 -20.91 11.13
C GLY A 509 -27.66 -21.49 12.53
N LEU A 510 -28.88 -21.79 12.89
CA LEU A 510 -29.26 -22.34 14.19
C LEU A 510 -30.09 -23.61 14.01
N VAL A 511 -29.77 -24.66 14.76
CA VAL A 511 -30.66 -25.78 14.95
C VAL A 511 -31.41 -25.58 16.28
N VAL A 512 -32.72 -25.34 16.17
CA VAL A 512 -33.62 -25.07 17.28
C VAL A 512 -34.67 -26.16 17.33
N PRO A 513 -34.82 -26.92 18.44
CA PRO A 513 -35.90 -27.91 18.57
C PRO A 513 -37.28 -27.26 18.41
N GLU A 514 -38.21 -27.92 17.72
CA GLU A 514 -39.56 -27.38 17.46
C GLU A 514 -40.31 -26.94 18.75
N LYS A 515 -40.07 -27.65 19.87
CA LYS A 515 -40.65 -27.31 21.18
C LYS A 515 -40.20 -25.93 21.69
N ASP A 516 -39.11 -25.38 21.16
CA ASP A 516 -38.47 -24.14 21.62
C ASP A 516 -38.82 -22.92 20.75
N ASP A 517 -39.76 -23.03 19.81
CA ASP A 517 -40.19 -21.92 18.94
C ASP A 517 -40.57 -20.65 19.70
N LYS A 518 -41.28 -20.81 20.84
CA LYS A 518 -41.63 -19.66 21.70
C LYS A 518 -40.40 -19.05 22.38
N ALA A 519 -39.44 -19.87 22.77
CA ALA A 519 -38.19 -19.43 23.35
C ALA A 519 -37.35 -18.68 22.31
N LEU A 520 -37.33 -19.15 21.06
CA LEU A 520 -36.69 -18.48 19.95
C LEU A 520 -37.30 -17.10 19.68
N ALA A 521 -38.64 -17.01 19.63
CA ALA A 521 -39.32 -15.72 19.45
C ALA A 521 -38.96 -14.74 20.59
N THR A 522 -38.89 -15.23 21.83
CA THR A 522 -38.49 -14.42 22.99
C THR A 522 -37.03 -13.98 22.89
N PHE A 523 -36.12 -14.87 22.50
CA PHE A 523 -34.71 -14.57 22.26
C PHE A 523 -34.54 -13.46 21.22
N LEU A 524 -35.19 -13.62 20.06
CA LEU A 524 -35.12 -12.63 18.97
C LEU A 524 -35.65 -11.26 19.41
N ALA A 525 -36.73 -11.22 20.18
CA ALA A 525 -37.27 -9.97 20.72
C ALA A 525 -36.38 -9.33 21.79
N THR A 526 -35.78 -10.14 22.68
CA THR A 526 -34.93 -9.65 23.79
C THR A 526 -33.55 -9.18 23.31
N LEU A 527 -33.04 -9.79 22.24
CA LEU A 527 -31.72 -9.45 21.68
C LEU A 527 -31.65 -7.98 21.19
N ALA A 528 -32.80 -7.46 20.75
CA ALA A 528 -32.95 -6.08 20.26
C ALA A 528 -31.95 -5.69 19.11
N PHE A 529 -31.52 -6.69 18.33
CA PHE A 529 -30.81 -6.48 17.07
C PHE A 529 -31.79 -6.65 15.92
N PRO A 530 -31.74 -5.81 14.86
CA PRO A 530 -32.48 -6.08 13.64
C PRO A 530 -32.12 -7.45 13.07
N TRP A 531 -33.12 -8.21 12.65
CA TRP A 531 -32.91 -9.54 12.06
C TRP A 531 -33.91 -9.84 10.95
N VAL A 532 -33.53 -10.75 10.06
CA VAL A 532 -34.38 -11.32 9.00
C VAL A 532 -34.14 -12.83 8.99
N GLU A 533 -35.21 -13.61 8.95
CA GLU A 533 -35.11 -15.05 8.72
C GLU A 533 -34.93 -15.31 7.22
N GLU A 534 -33.88 -16.04 6.85
CA GLU A 534 -33.47 -16.34 5.48
C GLU A 534 -33.63 -17.84 5.14
N THR A 535 -34.26 -18.64 5.98
CA THR A 535 -34.43 -20.09 5.80
C THR A 535 -35.13 -20.43 4.49
N ASP A 536 -36.07 -19.60 4.05
CA ASP A 536 -36.78 -19.79 2.78
C ASP A 536 -36.12 -19.08 1.58
N ASN A 537 -35.04 -18.40 1.81
CA ASN A 537 -34.32 -17.71 0.76
C ASN A 537 -33.80 -18.69 -0.30
N PRO A 538 -34.04 -18.46 -1.62
CA PRO A 538 -33.55 -19.34 -2.68
C PRO A 538 -32.03 -19.50 -2.68
N VAL A 539 -31.26 -18.46 -2.31
CA VAL A 539 -29.79 -18.49 -2.25
C VAL A 539 -29.32 -19.48 -1.17
N TYR A 540 -29.99 -19.48 0.02
CA TYR A 540 -29.70 -20.46 1.06
C TYR A 540 -29.93 -21.88 0.55
N LYS A 541 -31.10 -22.14 -0.05
CA LYS A 541 -31.49 -23.47 -0.59
C LYS A 541 -30.56 -23.96 -1.70
N LEU A 542 -30.00 -23.05 -2.49
CA LEU A 542 -29.08 -23.40 -3.59
C LEU A 542 -27.63 -23.66 -3.16
N PHE A 543 -27.13 -22.93 -2.17
CA PHE A 543 -25.70 -22.89 -1.88
C PHE A 543 -25.31 -23.33 -0.46
N LEU A 544 -26.19 -23.26 0.54
CA LEU A 544 -25.84 -23.47 1.94
C LEU A 544 -26.63 -24.59 2.63
N SER A 545 -27.84 -24.93 2.14
CA SER A 545 -28.66 -25.99 2.71
C SER A 545 -28.41 -27.34 2.07
#